data_76f1c27df6c0183187d278a60e13933c
#
_entry.id   76f1c27df6c0183187d278a60e13933c
#
_cell.length_a   1.000
_cell.length_b   1.000
_cell.length_c   1.000
_cell.angle_alpha   90.00
_cell.angle_beta   90.00
_cell.angle_gamma   90.00
#
_symmetry.space_group_name_H-M   'P 1'
#
loop_
_entity.id
_entity.type
_entity.pdbx_description
1 polymer ?
#
loop_
_entity_poly.entity_id
_entity_poly.type
_entity_poly.pdbx_seq_one_letter_code
_entity_poly.pdbx_strand_id
1 'polypeptide(L)'
;MGVDIKKQKRYPFEFIQADCLELMKDMEFLKSFDVIAASPPCQTHSITQHLRNAQGRSTDKVDLIPQTRQALIASGKPYVIENVPGAPLIEPIQMCGSYFGLKVRSHRRFESNLPLVGSPCKHKEQGKPVGVYGSMRDEIPKGGHTAKTIEEAREAMGIDWMIWGELVEAIPPIYTQEIGKQLLLLM
;
A
#
# COMPACT_ATOMS: atom_id res chain seq x y z
N MET A 1 -4.55 0.30 -15.54
CA MET A 1 -4.40 -1.17 -15.64
C MET A 1 -3.84 -1.72 -14.33
N GLY A 2 -4.27 -2.90 -13.86
CA GLY A 2 -3.74 -3.57 -12.67
C GLY A 2 -3.12 -4.92 -13.02
N VAL A 3 -2.10 -5.33 -12.22
CA VAL A 3 -1.45 -6.64 -12.36
C VAL A 3 -1.35 -7.27 -10.97
N ASP A 4 -1.74 -8.53 -10.85
CA ASP A 4 -1.57 -9.33 -9.64
C ASP A 4 -1.50 -10.82 -10.01
N ILE A 5 -0.75 -11.59 -9.24
CA ILE A 5 -0.66 -13.05 -9.44
C ILE A 5 -2.01 -13.74 -9.14
N LYS A 6 -2.83 -13.14 -8.27
CA LYS A 6 -4.18 -13.59 -7.94
C LYS A 6 -5.21 -12.78 -8.69
N LYS A 7 -6.24 -13.43 -9.20
CA LYS A 7 -7.37 -12.75 -9.84
C LYS A 7 -8.10 -11.84 -8.85
N GLN A 8 -8.16 -10.56 -9.16
CA GLN A 8 -8.85 -9.53 -8.37
C GLN A 8 -10.28 -9.31 -8.92
N LYS A 9 -11.25 -10.08 -8.39
CA LYS A 9 -12.62 -10.13 -8.95
C LYS A 9 -13.39 -8.81 -8.90
N ARG A 10 -13.02 -7.91 -7.98
CA ARG A 10 -13.69 -6.61 -7.75
C ARG A 10 -12.87 -5.42 -8.21
N TYR A 11 -11.75 -5.67 -8.89
CA TYR A 11 -10.94 -4.58 -9.44
C TYR A 11 -11.69 -3.93 -10.62
N PRO A 12 -11.93 -2.62 -10.57
CA PRO A 12 -12.85 -1.97 -11.51
C PRO A 12 -12.23 -1.54 -12.84
N PHE A 13 -10.93 -1.81 -13.02
CA PHE A 13 -10.20 -1.40 -14.22
C PHE A 13 -9.67 -2.63 -14.99
N GLU A 14 -9.03 -2.40 -16.12
CA GLU A 14 -8.30 -3.44 -16.87
C GLU A 14 -7.32 -4.18 -15.96
N PHE A 15 -7.31 -5.51 -16.07
CA PHE A 15 -6.55 -6.36 -15.16
C PHE A 15 -5.86 -7.51 -15.90
N ILE A 16 -4.58 -7.70 -15.61
CA ILE A 16 -3.79 -8.83 -16.06
C ILE A 16 -3.47 -9.73 -14.88
N GLN A 17 -3.85 -11.00 -14.94
CA GLN A 17 -3.42 -11.99 -13.95
C GLN A 17 -2.06 -12.54 -14.38
N ALA A 18 -0.99 -12.07 -13.75
CA ALA A 18 0.38 -12.48 -14.05
C ALA A 18 1.30 -12.31 -12.85
N ASP A 19 2.45 -12.97 -12.85
CA ASP A 19 3.56 -12.62 -11.99
C ASP A 19 4.13 -11.27 -12.43
N CYS A 20 4.10 -10.27 -11.55
CA CYS A 20 4.57 -8.93 -11.88
C CYS A 20 6.06 -8.89 -12.21
N LEU A 21 6.89 -9.74 -11.60
CA LEU A 21 8.33 -9.79 -11.90
C LEU A 21 8.60 -10.36 -13.30
N GLU A 22 7.80 -11.32 -13.74
CA GLU A 22 7.91 -11.83 -15.12
C GLU A 22 7.45 -10.76 -16.13
N LEU A 23 6.34 -10.08 -15.84
CA LEU A 23 5.83 -9.02 -16.70
C LEU A 23 6.78 -7.81 -16.77
N MET A 24 7.49 -7.50 -15.68
CA MET A 24 8.49 -6.43 -15.62
C MET A 24 9.74 -6.69 -16.48
N LYS A 25 9.92 -7.88 -17.02
CA LYS A 25 10.98 -8.17 -18.00
C LYS A 25 10.64 -7.62 -19.40
N ASP A 26 9.37 -7.39 -19.68
CA ASP A 26 8.91 -6.76 -20.92
C ASP A 26 9.02 -5.24 -20.83
N MET A 27 10.16 -4.71 -21.29
CA MET A 27 10.45 -3.28 -21.27
C MET A 27 9.53 -2.48 -22.19
N GLU A 28 9.07 -3.03 -23.31
CA GLU A 28 8.13 -2.35 -24.20
C GLU A 28 6.77 -2.19 -23.53
N PHE A 29 6.32 -3.22 -22.80
CA PHE A 29 5.13 -3.14 -22.00
C PHE A 29 5.25 -2.05 -20.92
N LEU A 30 6.34 -2.01 -20.15
CA LEU A 30 6.55 -1.00 -19.13
C LEU A 30 6.61 0.42 -19.71
N LYS A 31 7.27 0.60 -20.84
CA LYS A 31 7.38 1.91 -21.49
C LYS A 31 6.06 2.43 -22.08
N SER A 32 5.06 1.57 -22.25
CA SER A 32 3.72 1.98 -22.72
C SER A 32 2.92 2.78 -21.70
N PHE A 33 3.37 2.83 -20.43
CA PHE A 33 2.71 3.59 -19.36
C PHE A 33 3.43 4.92 -19.09
N ASP A 34 2.66 5.91 -18.66
CA ASP A 34 3.21 7.21 -18.24
C ASP A 34 3.82 7.12 -16.85
N VAL A 35 3.22 6.34 -15.94
CA VAL A 35 3.66 6.11 -14.56
C VAL A 35 3.45 4.63 -14.19
N ILE A 36 4.36 4.07 -13.42
CA ILE A 36 4.26 2.70 -12.91
C ILE A 36 4.20 2.74 -11.39
N ALA A 37 3.15 2.19 -10.80
CA ALA A 37 3.02 2.02 -9.35
C ALA A 37 3.16 0.54 -8.98
N ALA A 38 3.94 0.25 -7.93
CA ALA A 38 4.16 -1.09 -7.42
C ALA A 38 3.99 -1.16 -5.90
N SER A 39 3.32 -2.21 -5.42
CA SER A 39 3.19 -2.51 -3.99
C SER A 39 3.69 -3.94 -3.73
N PRO A 40 5.00 -4.17 -3.71
CA PRO A 40 5.55 -5.49 -3.45
C PRO A 40 5.15 -5.99 -2.06
N PRO A 41 5.01 -7.33 -1.86
CA PRO A 41 4.52 -7.89 -0.63
C PRO A 41 5.25 -7.37 0.61
N CYS A 42 4.51 -6.79 1.55
CA CYS A 42 5.03 -6.21 2.79
C CYS A 42 5.31 -7.24 3.90
N GLN A 43 5.08 -8.51 3.63
CA GLN A 43 5.09 -9.58 4.66
C GLN A 43 6.45 -9.78 5.32
N THR A 44 7.55 -9.42 4.66
CA THR A 44 8.92 -9.45 5.22
C THR A 44 9.20 -8.27 6.16
N HIS A 45 8.48 -7.17 6.03
CA HIS A 45 8.75 -5.89 6.71
C HIS A 45 7.65 -5.46 7.68
N SER A 46 6.56 -6.24 7.79
CA SER A 46 5.45 -5.91 8.69
C SER A 46 5.81 -6.14 10.15
N ILE A 47 5.25 -5.33 11.06
CA ILE A 47 5.38 -5.52 12.52
C ILE A 47 4.98 -6.93 12.94
N THR A 48 3.98 -7.51 12.28
CA THR A 48 3.51 -8.88 12.52
C THR A 48 4.59 -9.91 12.23
N GLN A 49 5.44 -9.68 11.22
CA GLN A 49 6.56 -10.57 10.90
C GLN A 49 7.68 -10.47 11.95
N HIS A 50 7.99 -9.26 12.41
CA HIS A 50 8.96 -9.09 13.50
C HIS A 50 8.54 -9.83 14.78
N LEU A 51 7.24 -9.78 15.11
CA LEU A 51 6.69 -10.56 16.24
C LEU A 51 6.77 -12.06 16.00
N ARG A 52 6.49 -12.55 14.80
CA ARG A 52 6.62 -13.98 14.43
C ARG A 52 8.06 -14.45 14.48
N ASN A 53 9.01 -13.65 13.98
CA ASN A 53 10.43 -13.95 14.04
C ASN A 53 10.92 -14.04 15.49
N ALA A 54 10.50 -13.13 16.37
CA ALA A 54 10.79 -13.17 17.79
C ALA A 54 10.21 -14.42 18.50
N GLN A 55 9.15 -15.02 17.93
CA GLN A 55 8.54 -16.28 18.40
C GLN A 55 9.10 -17.53 17.70
N GLY A 56 10.18 -17.41 16.92
CA GLY A 56 10.78 -18.52 16.18
C GLY A 56 9.94 -19.07 15.01
N ARG A 57 8.93 -18.31 14.56
CA ARG A 57 8.03 -18.68 13.44
C ARG A 57 8.40 -17.93 12.15
N SER A 58 9.69 -17.87 11.85
CA SER A 58 10.17 -17.26 10.59
C SER A 58 9.59 -17.98 9.37
N THR A 59 9.20 -17.22 8.36
CA THR A 59 8.88 -17.74 7.02
C THR A 59 9.93 -17.22 6.06
N ASP A 60 10.51 -18.10 5.24
CA ASP A 60 11.48 -17.74 4.19
C ASP A 60 10.80 -17.00 3.03
N LYS A 61 10.37 -15.77 3.32
CA LYS A 61 9.78 -14.90 2.29
C LYS A 61 10.84 -14.01 1.70
N VAL A 62 10.91 -14.02 0.38
CA VAL A 62 11.83 -13.19 -0.39
C VAL A 62 11.34 -11.73 -0.36
N ASP A 63 12.25 -10.80 -0.09
CA ASP A 63 11.99 -9.37 -0.27
C ASP A 63 12.04 -9.03 -1.77
N LEU A 64 10.91 -8.61 -2.31
CA LEU A 64 10.78 -8.27 -3.74
C LEU A 64 11.05 -6.79 -4.02
N ILE A 65 11.26 -5.94 -3.01
CA ILE A 65 11.50 -4.50 -3.21
C ILE A 65 12.73 -4.24 -4.07
N PRO A 66 13.91 -4.88 -3.83
CA PRO A 66 15.09 -4.61 -4.64
C PRO A 66 14.91 -4.94 -6.12
N GLN A 67 14.30 -6.08 -6.43
CA GLN A 67 14.06 -6.52 -7.80
C GLN A 67 13.04 -5.63 -8.52
N THR A 68 11.95 -5.28 -7.81
CA THR A 68 10.93 -4.35 -8.31
C THR A 68 11.55 -3.00 -8.64
N ARG A 69 12.32 -2.42 -7.71
CA ARG A 69 13.02 -1.14 -7.91
C ARG A 69 13.94 -1.18 -9.12
N GLN A 70 14.73 -2.24 -9.27
CA GLN A 70 15.65 -2.39 -10.39
C GLN A 70 14.92 -2.37 -11.74
N ALA A 71 13.82 -3.10 -11.85
CA ALA A 71 13.00 -3.14 -13.06
C ALA A 71 12.37 -1.76 -13.37
N LEU A 72 11.86 -1.06 -12.34
CA LEU A 72 11.25 0.26 -12.50
C LEU A 72 12.29 1.31 -12.93
N ILE A 73 13.49 1.30 -12.35
CA ILE A 73 14.60 2.17 -12.78
C ILE A 73 14.98 1.87 -14.24
N ALA A 74 15.08 0.59 -14.62
CA ALA A 74 15.42 0.19 -15.97
C ALA A 74 14.37 0.61 -17.02
N SER A 75 13.10 0.74 -16.64
CA SER A 75 12.05 1.23 -17.54
C SER A 75 12.24 2.70 -17.96
N GLY A 76 12.96 3.48 -17.17
CA GLY A 76 13.15 4.93 -17.37
C GLY A 76 11.88 5.76 -17.14
N LYS A 77 10.83 5.16 -16.60
CA LYS A 77 9.53 5.84 -16.36
C LYS A 77 9.45 6.43 -14.95
N PRO A 78 8.61 7.45 -14.75
CA PRO A 78 8.16 7.81 -13.42
C PRO A 78 7.58 6.60 -12.69
N TYR A 79 8.00 6.40 -11.43
CA TYR A 79 7.50 5.27 -10.65
C TYR A 79 7.22 5.63 -9.20
N VAL A 80 6.39 4.80 -8.57
CA VAL A 80 6.10 4.84 -7.15
C VAL A 80 6.16 3.41 -6.59
N ILE A 81 6.91 3.19 -5.51
CA ILE A 81 6.91 1.93 -4.75
C ILE A 81 6.27 2.19 -3.39
N GLU A 82 5.16 1.51 -3.12
CA GLU A 82 4.46 1.58 -1.84
C GLU A 82 4.88 0.44 -0.92
N ASN A 83 5.02 0.73 0.38
CA ASN A 83 5.13 -0.32 1.39
C ASN A 83 4.81 0.21 2.81
N VAL A 84 4.84 -0.71 3.80
CA VAL A 84 4.65 -0.39 5.21
C VAL A 84 5.83 0.39 5.79
N PRO A 85 5.65 1.15 6.90
CA PRO A 85 6.76 1.69 7.66
C PRO A 85 7.73 0.58 8.11
N GLY A 86 9.03 0.78 7.89
CA GLY A 86 10.07 -0.21 8.17
C GLY A 86 10.57 -0.98 6.93
N ALA A 87 9.86 -0.92 5.81
CA ALA A 87 10.35 -1.44 4.54
C ALA A 87 11.59 -0.64 4.04
N PRO A 88 12.56 -1.28 3.35
CA PRO A 88 13.80 -0.64 2.91
C PRO A 88 13.60 0.23 1.65
N LEU A 89 12.69 1.19 1.74
CA LEU A 89 12.46 2.19 0.72
C LEU A 89 13.51 3.30 0.79
N ILE A 90 13.86 3.88 -0.36
CA ILE A 90 14.85 4.95 -0.49
C ILE A 90 14.12 6.29 -0.40
N GLU A 91 14.51 7.14 0.55
CA GLU A 91 13.96 8.49 0.79
C GLU A 91 12.42 8.58 0.69
N PRO A 92 11.68 7.67 1.34
CA PRO A 92 10.26 7.60 1.13
C PRO A 92 9.52 8.75 1.82
N ILE A 93 8.50 9.27 1.16
CA ILE A 93 7.48 10.08 1.82
C ILE A 93 6.53 9.17 2.62
N GLN A 94 5.81 9.75 3.59
CA GLN A 94 4.79 9.03 4.35
C GLN A 94 3.42 9.67 4.14
N MET A 95 2.40 8.82 3.97
CA MET A 95 0.99 9.22 4.01
C MET A 95 0.32 8.69 5.29
N CYS A 96 -0.62 9.45 5.83
CA CYS A 96 -1.39 9.10 7.02
C CYS A 96 -2.86 9.45 6.84
N GLY A 97 -3.77 8.50 7.09
CA GLY A 97 -5.21 8.70 6.93
C GLY A 97 -5.78 9.85 7.76
N SER A 98 -5.17 10.14 8.92
CA SER A 98 -5.60 11.26 9.76
C SER A 98 -5.46 12.64 9.07
N TYR A 99 -4.55 12.79 8.12
CA TYR A 99 -4.41 14.01 7.33
C TYR A 99 -5.60 14.22 6.39
N PHE A 100 -6.10 13.13 5.84
CA PHE A 100 -7.19 13.13 4.85
C PHE A 100 -8.59 13.00 5.48
N GLY A 101 -8.69 13.08 6.81
CA GLY A 101 -9.98 12.95 7.50
C GLY A 101 -10.52 11.52 7.59
N LEU A 102 -9.72 10.51 7.25
CA LEU A 102 -10.12 9.11 7.39
C LEU A 102 -10.15 8.68 8.86
N LYS A 103 -10.94 7.66 9.17
CA LYS A 103 -10.98 7.05 10.52
C LYS A 103 -9.78 6.12 10.79
N VAL A 104 -9.09 5.62 9.75
CA VAL A 104 -7.84 4.85 9.88
C VAL A 104 -6.63 5.78 9.97
N ARG A 105 -5.57 5.34 10.63
CA ARG A 105 -4.24 5.97 10.52
C ARG A 105 -3.47 5.46 9.31
N SER A 106 -3.43 4.15 9.14
CA SER A 106 -2.89 3.42 7.98
C SER A 106 -1.64 4.06 7.36
N HIS A 107 -0.56 4.22 8.16
CA HIS A 107 0.67 4.78 7.64
C HIS A 107 1.19 3.91 6.49
N ARG A 108 1.50 4.56 5.37
CA ARG A 108 2.16 3.96 4.21
C ARG A 108 3.29 4.84 3.74
N ARG A 109 4.34 4.21 3.26
CA ARG A 109 5.50 4.89 2.69
C ARG A 109 5.57 4.69 1.20
N PHE A 110 6.03 5.72 0.51
CA PHE A 110 6.10 5.76 -0.94
C PHE A 110 7.45 6.29 -1.36
N GLU A 111 8.21 5.45 -2.07
CA GLU A 111 9.43 5.81 -2.78
C GLU A 111 9.08 6.21 -4.21
N SER A 112 9.76 7.22 -4.76
CA SER A 112 9.57 7.64 -6.15
C SER A 112 10.86 8.24 -6.70
N ASN A 113 11.05 8.19 -8.03
CA ASN A 113 12.09 8.94 -8.72
C ASN A 113 11.68 10.40 -9.02
N LEU A 114 10.49 10.82 -8.61
CA LEU A 114 10.04 12.20 -8.66
C LEU A 114 9.87 12.77 -7.23
N PRO A 115 10.05 14.09 -7.02
CA PRO A 115 10.01 14.71 -5.69
C PRO A 115 8.58 14.83 -5.18
N LEU A 116 8.06 13.76 -4.57
CA LEU A 116 6.75 13.73 -3.94
C LEU A 116 6.78 14.35 -2.53
N VAL A 117 5.64 14.89 -2.10
CA VAL A 117 5.46 15.46 -0.77
C VAL A 117 4.51 14.58 0.05
N GLY A 118 4.94 14.21 1.26
CA GLY A 118 4.14 13.41 2.18
C GLY A 118 3.08 14.22 2.94
N SER A 119 2.23 13.52 3.68
CA SER A 119 1.22 14.13 4.53
C SER A 119 1.63 14.10 6.02
N PRO A 120 1.53 15.22 6.76
CA PRO A 120 1.76 15.21 8.20
C PRO A 120 0.66 14.45 8.92
N CYS A 121 1.00 13.85 10.08
CA CYS A 121 0.00 13.18 10.92
C CYS A 121 -0.84 14.18 11.72
N LYS A 122 -2.16 14.01 11.70
CA LYS A 122 -3.14 14.77 12.49
C LYS A 122 -3.83 13.91 13.54
N HIS A 123 -3.07 13.07 14.25
CA HIS A 123 -3.60 12.09 15.20
C HIS A 123 -4.36 12.71 16.37
N LYS A 124 -3.97 13.93 16.80
CA LYS A 124 -4.64 14.64 17.91
C LYS A 124 -6.04 15.09 17.50
N GLU A 125 -6.20 15.50 16.24
CA GLU A 125 -7.47 15.97 15.68
C GLU A 125 -8.40 14.79 15.32
N GLN A 126 -7.82 13.66 14.89
CA GLN A 126 -8.58 12.46 14.47
C GLN A 126 -9.32 11.78 15.62
N GLY A 127 -8.82 11.85 16.85
CA GLY A 127 -9.34 11.08 17.98
C GLY A 127 -8.95 9.59 17.92
N LYS A 128 -9.90 8.72 18.32
CA LYS A 128 -9.66 7.26 18.35
C LYS A 128 -9.74 6.66 16.97
N PRO A 129 -8.66 6.01 16.45
CA PRO A 129 -8.67 5.41 15.14
C PRO A 129 -9.47 4.11 15.10
N VAL A 130 -10.00 3.80 13.93
CA VAL A 130 -10.53 2.49 13.58
C VAL A 130 -9.42 1.64 12.96
N GLY A 131 -9.25 0.41 13.40
CA GLY A 131 -8.33 -0.55 12.78
C GLY A 131 -9.00 -1.38 11.71
N VAL A 132 -8.32 -1.55 10.58
CA VAL A 132 -8.75 -2.44 9.50
C VAL A 132 -7.58 -3.39 9.20
N TYR A 133 -7.45 -4.43 10.04
CA TYR A 133 -6.41 -5.46 9.95
C TYR A 133 -6.80 -6.69 10.79
N GLY A 134 -6.19 -7.85 10.51
CA GLY A 134 -6.50 -9.09 11.22
C GLY A 134 -7.94 -9.54 11.03
N SER A 135 -8.58 -10.02 12.10
CA SER A 135 -10.01 -10.35 12.13
C SER A 135 -10.83 -9.19 12.71
N MET A 136 -12.13 -9.13 12.39
CA MET A 136 -13.05 -8.12 12.95
C MET A 136 -13.22 -8.21 14.48
N ARG A 137 -12.64 -9.20 15.14
CA ARG A 137 -12.76 -9.45 16.59
C ARG A 137 -11.54 -9.06 17.40
N ASP A 138 -10.45 -8.66 16.74
CA ASP A 138 -9.19 -8.35 17.43
C ASP A 138 -9.27 -6.97 18.10
N GLU A 139 -8.85 -6.90 19.38
CA GLU A 139 -8.72 -5.64 20.09
C GLU A 139 -7.43 -4.91 19.68
N ILE A 140 -7.47 -3.59 19.64
CA ILE A 140 -6.31 -2.75 19.34
C ILE A 140 -5.66 -2.28 20.63
N PRO A 141 -4.37 -2.61 20.88
CA PRO A 141 -3.58 -1.92 21.89
C PRO A 141 -3.45 -0.43 21.53
N LYS A 142 -3.66 0.51 22.44
CA LYS A 142 -3.49 1.97 22.26
C LYS A 142 -4.73 2.77 21.84
N GLY A 143 -5.91 2.41 22.33
CA GLY A 143 -7.04 3.34 22.44
C GLY A 143 -7.90 3.55 21.19
N GLY A 144 -7.79 2.66 20.21
CA GLY A 144 -8.74 2.51 19.12
C GLY A 144 -9.59 1.24 19.27
N HIS A 145 -10.28 0.84 18.22
CA HIS A 145 -10.93 -0.45 18.11
C HIS A 145 -10.77 -0.99 16.68
N THR A 146 -10.85 -2.30 16.50
CA THR A 146 -10.97 -2.91 15.17
C THR A 146 -12.40 -2.73 14.69
N ALA A 147 -12.60 -2.44 13.41
CA ALA A 147 -13.91 -2.31 12.81
C ALA A 147 -14.76 -3.57 13.11
N LYS A 148 -15.98 -3.36 13.60
CA LYS A 148 -16.89 -4.42 14.00
C LYS A 148 -17.75 -4.93 12.85
N THR A 149 -17.90 -4.11 11.82
CA THR A 149 -18.65 -4.45 10.60
C THR A 149 -17.85 -4.08 9.37
N ILE A 150 -18.21 -4.64 8.22
CA ILE A 150 -17.57 -4.31 6.94
C ILE A 150 -17.88 -2.88 6.52
N GLU A 151 -19.05 -2.37 6.85
CA GLU A 151 -19.49 -1.01 6.57
C GLU A 151 -18.61 0.00 7.32
N GLU A 152 -18.34 -0.27 8.61
CA GLU A 152 -17.43 0.56 9.41
C GLU A 152 -16.01 0.55 8.83
N ALA A 153 -15.52 -0.61 8.39
CA ALA A 153 -14.20 -0.73 7.77
C ALA A 153 -14.13 0.03 6.43
N ARG A 154 -15.17 -0.11 5.60
CA ARG A 154 -15.30 0.60 4.33
C ARG A 154 -15.31 2.12 4.52
N GLU A 155 -16.12 2.60 5.44
CA GLU A 155 -16.17 4.03 5.79
C GLU A 155 -14.82 4.52 6.31
N ALA A 156 -14.18 3.73 7.20
CA ALA A 156 -12.89 4.09 7.78
C ALA A 156 -11.75 4.21 6.74
N MET A 157 -11.79 3.37 5.70
CA MET A 157 -10.80 3.33 4.61
C MET A 157 -11.15 4.23 3.42
N GLY A 158 -12.42 4.66 3.31
CA GLY A 158 -12.93 5.34 2.11
C GLY A 158 -13.03 4.40 0.91
N ILE A 159 -13.40 3.12 1.13
CA ILE A 159 -13.53 2.08 0.11
C ILE A 159 -14.88 1.38 0.31
N ASP A 160 -15.79 1.42 -0.65
CA ASP A 160 -17.16 0.90 -0.50
C ASP A 160 -17.43 -0.45 -1.19
N TRP A 161 -16.52 -0.92 -2.07
CA TRP A 161 -16.74 -2.14 -2.88
C TRP A 161 -15.98 -3.38 -2.41
N MET A 162 -14.96 -3.25 -1.55
CA MET A 162 -14.13 -4.37 -1.12
C MET A 162 -14.78 -5.18 0.01
N ILE A 163 -14.46 -6.47 0.09
CA ILE A 163 -14.74 -7.33 1.24
C ILE A 163 -13.62 -7.22 2.27
N TRP A 164 -13.84 -7.74 3.49
CA TRP A 164 -12.88 -7.63 4.60
C TRP A 164 -11.47 -8.09 4.24
N GLY A 165 -11.33 -9.27 3.62
CA GLY A 165 -10.02 -9.80 3.23
C GLY A 165 -9.25 -8.93 2.25
N GLU A 166 -9.95 -8.16 1.43
CA GLU A 166 -9.35 -7.18 0.50
C GLU A 166 -9.02 -5.86 1.22
N LEU A 167 -9.93 -5.40 2.10
CA LEU A 167 -9.73 -4.16 2.87
C LEU A 167 -8.49 -4.19 3.76
N VAL A 168 -8.17 -5.34 4.37
CA VAL A 168 -6.99 -5.47 5.24
C VAL A 168 -5.66 -5.40 4.49
N GLU A 169 -5.68 -5.67 3.19
CA GLU A 169 -4.52 -5.57 2.30
C GLU A 169 -4.47 -4.24 1.52
N ALA A 170 -5.59 -3.52 1.48
CA ALA A 170 -5.73 -2.29 0.72
C ALA A 170 -5.01 -1.09 1.36
N ILE A 171 -4.68 -0.13 0.53
CA ILE A 171 -4.32 1.24 0.95
C ILE A 171 -5.49 2.18 0.64
N PRO A 172 -5.72 3.23 1.45
CA PRO A 172 -6.77 4.19 1.17
C PRO A 172 -6.59 4.85 -0.21
N PRO A 173 -7.62 4.85 -1.08
CA PRO A 173 -7.53 5.43 -2.43
C PRO A 173 -7.11 6.89 -2.46
N ILE A 174 -7.44 7.65 -1.42
CA ILE A 174 -7.05 9.05 -1.29
C ILE A 174 -5.53 9.26 -1.34
N TYR A 175 -4.72 8.26 -0.91
CA TYR A 175 -3.25 8.35 -0.99
C TYR A 175 -2.78 8.33 -2.44
N THR A 176 -3.26 7.36 -3.21
CA THR A 176 -2.89 7.25 -4.62
C THR A 176 -3.47 8.39 -5.46
N GLN A 177 -4.64 8.91 -5.07
CA GLN A 177 -5.20 10.11 -5.68
C GLN A 177 -4.33 11.34 -5.44
N GLU A 178 -3.84 11.53 -4.22
CA GLU A 178 -2.95 12.64 -3.88
C GLU A 178 -1.60 12.53 -4.58
N ILE A 179 -1.00 11.34 -4.59
CA ILE A 179 0.23 11.05 -5.34
C ILE A 179 0.02 11.29 -6.83
N GLY A 180 -1.08 10.81 -7.40
CA GLY A 180 -1.41 11.01 -8.82
C GLY A 180 -1.53 12.48 -9.21
N LYS A 181 -2.13 13.33 -8.36
CA LYS A 181 -2.16 14.78 -8.58
C LYS A 181 -0.76 15.41 -8.62
N GLN A 182 0.12 14.99 -7.71
CA GLN A 182 1.50 15.48 -7.68
C GLN A 182 2.28 15.03 -8.92
N LEU A 183 2.13 13.77 -9.34
CA LEU A 183 2.77 13.24 -10.54
C LEU A 183 2.33 13.99 -11.79
N LEU A 184 1.03 14.28 -11.95
CA LEU A 184 0.51 15.07 -13.08
C LEU A 184 1.07 16.50 -13.16
N LEU A 185 1.51 17.07 -12.03
CA LEU A 185 2.14 18.40 -11.99
C LEU A 185 3.64 18.35 -12.29
N LEU A 186 4.28 17.17 -12.13
CA LEU A 186 5.72 16.98 -12.27
C LEU A 186 6.13 16.42 -13.64
N MET A 187 5.17 15.95 -14.42
CA MET A 187 5.34 15.38 -15.76
C MET A 187 4.97 16.39 -16.84
#